data_0c33e94a9294a6507eef4f42b181ae56
#
_entry.id   0c33e94a9294a6507eef4f42b181ae56
#
_cell.length_a   1.000
_cell.length_b   1.000
_cell.length_c   1.000
_cell.angle_alpha   90.00
_cell.angle_beta   90.00
_cell.angle_gamma   90.00
#
_symmetry.space_group_name_H-M   'P 1'
#
loop_
_entity.id
_entity.type
_entity.pdbx_description
1 polymer ?
#
loop_
_entity_poly.entity_id
_entity_poly.type
_entity_poly.pdbx_seq_one_letter_code
_entity_poly.pdbx_strand_id
1 'polypeptide(L)'
;MVGVDDAAMAHAVARLVELGGGIVVVDGEAVTAELPLPVAGLLSDRPLPEVLEASRAINSAAEALGVHFPHPFQVLAFLALSVIPSLKITDRGLVDVDRFELVPLAV
;
A
#
# COMPACT_ATOMS: atom_id res chain seq x y z
N MET A 1 -1.44 -3.78 -2.44
CA MET A 1 -2.58 -3.08 -3.05
C MET A 1 -3.85 -3.87 -2.78
N VAL A 2 -4.95 -3.19 -2.50
CA VAL A 2 -6.29 -3.78 -2.31
C VAL A 2 -7.28 -2.91 -3.06
N GLY A 3 -8.20 -3.53 -3.79
CA GLY A 3 -9.25 -2.83 -4.53
C GLY A 3 -10.25 -3.83 -5.10
N VAL A 4 -11.40 -3.35 -5.53
CA VAL A 4 -12.49 -4.13 -6.11
C VAL A 4 -12.66 -3.92 -7.62
N ASP A 5 -11.93 -2.95 -8.18
CA ASP A 5 -11.98 -2.56 -9.58
C ASP A 5 -10.57 -2.46 -10.17
N ASP A 6 -10.33 -3.15 -11.28
CA ASP A 6 -9.01 -3.23 -11.90
C ASP A 6 -8.55 -1.88 -12.46
N ALA A 7 -9.47 -1.06 -12.99
CA ALA A 7 -9.12 0.25 -13.54
C ALA A 7 -8.71 1.21 -12.44
N ALA A 8 -9.44 1.25 -11.32
CA ALA A 8 -9.09 2.05 -10.16
C ALA A 8 -7.75 1.59 -9.55
N MET A 9 -7.50 0.27 -9.49
CA MET A 9 -6.21 -0.25 -9.03
C MET A 9 -5.06 0.14 -9.96
N ALA A 10 -5.25 0.08 -11.28
CA ALA A 10 -4.25 0.52 -12.25
C ALA A 10 -3.97 2.03 -12.13
N HIS A 11 -5.01 2.84 -11.93
CA HIS A 11 -4.88 4.27 -11.69
C HIS A 11 -4.06 4.57 -10.42
N ALA A 12 -4.35 3.87 -9.32
CA ALA A 12 -3.58 4.01 -8.08
C ALA A 12 -2.10 3.66 -8.26
N VAL A 13 -1.78 2.60 -9.04
CA VAL A 13 -0.39 2.24 -9.36
C VAL A 13 0.28 3.32 -10.20
N ALA A 14 -0.38 3.83 -11.24
CA ALA A 14 0.16 4.92 -12.05
C ALA A 14 0.49 6.15 -11.19
N ARG A 15 -0.42 6.51 -10.28
CA ARG A 15 -0.18 7.62 -9.35
C ARG A 15 1.00 7.38 -8.41
N LEU A 16 1.17 6.17 -7.87
CA LEU A 16 2.33 5.81 -7.04
C LEU A 16 3.64 5.90 -7.80
N VAL A 17 3.66 5.55 -9.09
CA VAL A 17 4.84 5.71 -9.96
C VAL A 17 5.20 7.18 -10.14
N GLU A 18 4.21 8.05 -10.39
CA GLU A 18 4.43 9.50 -10.49
C GLU A 18 4.98 10.11 -9.19
N LEU A 19 4.50 9.65 -8.03
CA LEU A 19 4.97 10.11 -6.72
C LEU A 19 6.38 9.62 -6.36
N GLY A 20 6.88 8.59 -7.05
CA GLY A 20 8.11 7.92 -6.66
C GLY A 20 7.97 7.02 -5.43
N GLY A 21 6.75 6.74 -5.02
CA GLY A 21 6.37 5.93 -3.86
C GLY A 21 5.49 6.66 -2.85
N GLY A 22 4.79 5.89 -2.02
CA GLY A 22 3.87 6.46 -1.06
C GLY A 22 2.65 5.60 -0.78
N ILE A 23 1.60 6.26 -0.31
CA ILE A 23 0.28 5.68 -0.09
C ILE A 23 -0.74 6.52 -0.87
N VAL A 24 -1.63 5.86 -1.59
CA VAL A 24 -2.68 6.51 -2.39
C VAL A 24 -4.01 5.82 -2.13
N VAL A 25 -5.06 6.61 -2.00
CA VAL A 25 -6.45 6.16 -1.96
C VAL A 25 -7.17 6.73 -3.17
N VAL A 26 -7.82 5.85 -3.94
CA VAL A 26 -8.60 6.24 -5.13
C VAL A 26 -10.04 5.77 -5.03
N ASP A 27 -10.95 6.56 -5.58
CA ASP A 27 -12.35 6.21 -5.79
C ASP A 27 -12.66 6.42 -7.27
N GLY A 28 -12.80 5.31 -8.00
CA GLY A 28 -12.88 5.32 -9.45
C GLY A 28 -11.64 5.96 -10.10
N GLU A 29 -11.81 7.07 -10.81
CA GLU A 29 -10.74 7.84 -11.44
C GLU A 29 -10.18 8.96 -10.55
N ALA A 30 -10.70 9.15 -9.35
CA ALA A 30 -10.30 10.24 -8.47
C ALA A 30 -9.29 9.78 -7.41
N VAL A 31 -8.17 10.47 -7.31
CA VAL A 31 -7.27 10.36 -6.16
C VAL A 31 -7.89 11.15 -5.00
N THR A 32 -8.41 10.46 -4.00
CA THR A 32 -9.10 11.07 -2.86
C THR A 32 -8.17 11.49 -1.76
N ALA A 33 -7.06 10.77 -1.57
CA ALA A 33 -6.00 11.14 -0.64
C ALA A 33 -4.68 10.48 -1.03
N GLU A 34 -3.57 11.13 -0.68
CA GLU A 34 -2.22 10.60 -0.92
C GLU A 34 -1.24 11.03 0.17
N LEU A 35 -0.25 10.20 0.40
CA LEU A 35 0.92 10.48 1.24
C LEU A 35 2.18 10.12 0.46
N PRO A 36 2.88 11.10 -0.16
CA PRO A 36 4.14 10.86 -0.84
C PRO A 36 5.23 10.42 0.12
N LEU A 37 5.97 9.38 -0.26
CA LEU A 37 7.10 8.83 0.48
C LEU A 37 8.29 8.66 -0.49
N PRO A 38 8.94 9.76 -0.92
CA PRO A 38 9.94 9.74 -1.99
C PRO A 38 11.23 9.02 -1.60
N VAL A 39 11.48 8.84 -0.31
CA VAL A 39 12.69 8.13 0.14
C VAL A 39 12.40 6.63 0.21
N ALA A 40 12.80 5.92 -0.83
CA ALA A 40 12.64 4.47 -1.00
C ALA A 40 11.17 3.97 -0.92
N GLY A 41 10.19 4.84 -1.11
CA GLY A 41 8.77 4.50 -0.94
C GLY A 41 8.32 4.35 0.52
N LEU A 42 9.17 4.68 1.48
CA LEU A 42 8.97 4.39 2.91
C LEU A 42 8.99 5.62 3.82
N LEU A 43 9.74 6.66 3.45
CA LEU A 43 9.95 7.83 4.29
C LEU A 43 9.58 9.11 3.54
N SER A 44 8.99 10.06 4.28
CA SER A 44 8.72 11.41 3.80
C SER A 44 9.91 12.32 4.07
N ASP A 45 10.14 13.25 3.17
CA ASP A 45 11.08 14.37 3.33
C ASP A 45 10.39 15.65 3.88
N ARG A 46 9.08 15.57 4.15
CA ARG A 46 8.28 16.69 4.65
C ARG A 46 8.31 16.81 6.17
N PRO A 47 8.03 18.02 6.71
CA PRO A 47 7.87 18.23 8.15
C PRO A 47 6.78 17.34 8.76
N LEU A 48 7.00 16.90 10.01
CA LEU A 48 6.07 16.01 10.71
C LEU A 48 4.61 16.48 10.73
N PRO A 49 4.28 17.78 10.91
CA PRO A 49 2.88 18.22 10.87
C PRO A 49 2.19 17.93 9.54
N GLU A 50 2.88 18.12 8.41
CA GLU A 50 2.33 17.83 7.07
C GLU A 50 2.10 16.33 6.85
N VAL A 51 3.06 15.52 7.28
CA VAL A 51 2.94 14.04 7.22
C VAL A 51 1.77 13.57 8.07
N LEU A 52 1.58 14.15 9.25
CA LEU A 52 0.48 13.79 10.14
C LEU A 52 -0.88 14.16 9.53
N GLU A 53 -0.98 15.33 8.89
CA GLU A 53 -2.20 15.75 8.19
C GLU A 53 -2.51 14.82 7.01
N ALA A 54 -1.54 14.53 6.16
CA ALA A 54 -1.70 13.60 5.05
C ALA A 54 -2.06 12.18 5.54
N SER A 55 -1.44 11.71 6.63
CA SER A 55 -1.75 10.43 7.25
C SER A 55 -3.20 10.35 7.77
N ARG A 56 -3.72 11.44 8.32
CA ARG A 56 -5.12 11.52 8.72
C ARG A 56 -6.05 11.50 7.49
N ALA A 57 -5.70 12.24 6.46
CA ALA A 57 -6.48 12.30 5.23
C ALA A 57 -6.60 10.92 4.55
N ILE A 58 -5.50 10.16 4.43
CA ILE A 58 -5.56 8.81 3.84
C ILE A 58 -6.39 7.83 4.67
N ASN A 59 -6.33 7.91 6.01
CA ASN A 59 -7.15 7.06 6.86
C ASN A 59 -8.64 7.42 6.75
N SER A 60 -8.98 8.72 6.73
CA SER A 60 -10.37 9.17 6.54
C SER A 60 -10.91 8.78 5.15
N ALA A 61 -10.10 8.86 4.11
CA ALA A 61 -10.48 8.44 2.76
C ALA A 61 -10.73 6.92 2.70
N ALA A 62 -9.89 6.11 3.34
CA ALA A 62 -10.10 4.67 3.43
C ALA A 62 -11.37 4.32 4.22
N GLU A 63 -11.65 5.02 5.32
CA GLU A 63 -12.88 4.85 6.09
C GLU A 63 -14.12 5.19 5.27
N ALA A 64 -14.08 6.25 4.47
CA ALA A 64 -15.16 6.62 3.56
C ALA A 64 -15.46 5.55 2.50
N LEU A 65 -14.45 4.77 2.10
CA LEU A 65 -14.58 3.61 1.21
C LEU A 65 -15.01 2.32 1.92
N GLY A 66 -15.31 2.38 3.22
CA GLY A 66 -15.83 1.23 3.98
C GLY A 66 -14.78 0.43 4.75
N VAL A 67 -13.56 0.93 4.88
CA VAL A 67 -12.52 0.27 5.69
C VAL A 67 -12.68 0.70 7.15
N HIS A 68 -13.21 -0.19 8.00
CA HIS A 68 -13.57 0.13 9.39
C HIS A 68 -12.64 -0.51 10.44
N PHE A 69 -11.44 -0.91 10.07
CA PHE A 69 -10.47 -1.41 11.04
C PHE A 69 -9.29 -0.42 11.23
N PRO A 70 -8.64 -0.42 12.39
CA PRO A 70 -7.59 0.54 12.70
C PRO A 70 -6.32 0.29 11.87
N HIS A 71 -5.67 1.37 11.47
CA HIS A 71 -4.37 1.35 10.77
C HIS A 71 -4.30 0.46 9.51
N PRO A 72 -5.22 0.63 8.51
CA PRO A 72 -5.32 -0.27 7.36
C PRO A 72 -4.03 -0.30 6.53
N PHE A 73 -3.34 0.80 6.38
CA PHE A 73 -2.11 0.87 5.59
C PHE A 73 -0.94 0.18 6.27
N GLN A 74 -0.89 0.15 7.60
CA GLN A 74 0.10 -0.61 8.36
C GLN A 74 -0.12 -2.12 8.17
N VAL A 75 -1.37 -2.57 8.19
CA VAL A 75 -1.71 -3.97 7.89
C VAL A 75 -1.29 -4.36 6.48
N LEU A 76 -1.56 -3.50 5.47
CA LEU A 76 -1.11 -3.73 4.09
C LEU A 76 0.42 -3.81 3.99
N ALA A 77 1.15 -2.96 4.71
CA ALA A 77 2.61 -3.01 4.74
C ALA A 77 3.12 -4.34 5.32
N PHE A 78 2.52 -4.85 6.39
CA PHE A 78 2.88 -6.14 6.97
C PHE A 78 2.57 -7.32 6.05
N LEU A 79 1.49 -7.26 5.26
CA LEU A 79 1.15 -8.30 4.30
C LEU A 79 2.19 -8.45 3.18
N ALA A 80 2.95 -7.41 2.88
CA ALA A 80 4.00 -7.43 1.85
C ALA A 80 5.38 -7.85 2.38
N LEU A 81 5.57 -7.93 3.72
CA LEU A 81 6.86 -8.25 4.32
C LEU A 81 7.16 -9.74 4.24
N SER A 82 8.20 -10.09 3.49
CA SER A 82 8.64 -11.48 3.26
C SER A 82 9.31 -12.15 4.46
N VAL A 83 9.29 -11.52 5.63
CA VAL A 83 9.80 -12.04 6.91
C VAL A 83 8.70 -12.37 7.91
N ILE A 84 7.45 -12.18 7.51
CA ILE A 84 6.28 -12.50 8.36
C ILE A 84 5.56 -13.72 7.77
N PRO A 85 5.41 -14.83 8.51
CA PRO A 85 4.70 -16.01 8.05
C PRO A 85 3.25 -15.72 7.60
N SER A 86 2.67 -16.59 6.72
CA SER A 86 3.31 -17.78 6.13
C SER A 86 3.73 -17.57 4.69
N LEU A 87 2.82 -17.19 3.78
CA LEU A 87 3.10 -16.95 2.36
C LEU A 87 3.03 -15.46 2.04
N LYS A 88 3.98 -14.98 1.24
CA LYS A 88 4.05 -13.58 0.81
C LYS A 88 4.35 -13.47 -0.67
N ILE A 89 3.68 -12.54 -1.34
CA ILE A 89 3.96 -12.19 -2.74
C ILE A 89 4.96 -11.05 -2.75
N THR A 90 6.07 -11.27 -3.45
CA THR A 90 7.15 -10.29 -3.63
C THR A 90 7.35 -9.98 -5.11
N ASP A 91 8.22 -9.03 -5.41
CA ASP A 91 8.69 -8.71 -6.77
C ASP A 91 9.39 -9.90 -7.46
N ARG A 92 9.85 -10.88 -6.69
CA ARG A 92 10.51 -12.10 -7.18
C ARG A 92 9.60 -13.31 -7.30
N GLY A 93 8.39 -13.23 -6.77
CA GLY A 93 7.43 -14.32 -6.76
C GLY A 93 6.87 -14.63 -5.37
N LEU A 94 6.23 -15.79 -5.25
CA LEU A 94 5.68 -16.26 -3.98
C LEU A 94 6.79 -16.80 -3.08
N VAL A 95 6.84 -16.30 -1.86
CA VAL A 95 7.79 -16.74 -0.81
C VAL A 95 7.03 -17.56 0.23
N ASP A 96 7.49 -18.77 0.49
CA ASP A 96 7.17 -19.51 1.71
C ASP A 96 8.13 -19.03 2.80
N VAL A 97 7.63 -18.20 3.71
CA VAL A 97 8.45 -17.58 4.76
C VAL A 97 8.91 -18.59 5.80
N ASP A 98 8.11 -19.62 6.07
CA ASP A 98 8.45 -20.66 7.05
C ASP A 98 9.60 -21.54 6.56
N ARG A 99 9.71 -21.69 5.22
CA ARG A 99 10.78 -22.47 4.55
C ARG A 99 11.92 -21.60 4.02
N PHE A 100 11.77 -20.28 4.01
CA PHE A 100 12.71 -19.31 3.44
C PHE A 100 13.04 -19.58 1.96
N GLU A 101 12.05 -19.96 1.15
CA GLU A 101 12.25 -20.27 -0.27
C GLU A 101 11.16 -19.66 -1.17
N LEU A 102 11.51 -19.47 -2.45
CA LEU A 102 10.54 -19.15 -3.49
C LEU A 102 9.81 -20.42 -3.89
N VAL A 103 8.48 -20.35 -3.96
CA VAL A 103 7.62 -21.47 -4.31
C VAL A 103 6.76 -21.13 -5.53
N PRO A 104 6.31 -22.14 -6.31
CA PRO A 104 5.37 -21.92 -7.42
C PRO A 104 4.07 -21.28 -6.95
N LEU A 105 3.46 -20.43 -7.80
CA LEU A 105 2.13 -19.85 -7.55
C LEU A 105 1.00 -20.87 -7.69
N ALA A 106 1.21 -21.89 -8.49
CA ALA A 106 0.26 -22.97 -8.72
C ALA A 106 0.92 -24.33 -8.43
N VAL A 107 0.13 -25.23 -7.88
CA VAL A 107 0.51 -26.63 -7.64
C VAL A 107 0.05 -27.49 -8.80
#